data_896b0a8993965c9ee8bce56dff7ad039
#
_entry.id   896b0a8993965c9ee8bce56dff7ad039
#
_cell.length_a   1.000
_cell.length_b   1.000
_cell.length_c   1.000
_cell.angle_alpha   90.00
_cell.angle_beta   90.00
_cell.angle_gamma   90.00
#
_symmetry.space_group_name_H-M   'P 1'
#
loop_
_entity.id
_entity.type
_entity.pdbx_description
1 polymer ?
#
loop_
_entity_poly.entity_id
_entity_poly.type
_entity_poly.pdbx_seq_one_letter_code
_entity_poly.pdbx_strand_id
1 'polypeptide(L)'
;MIDDSTIEAFNTRFTVDLNNYKKFTPAQRDQAKKYGSDAEALLKNRELALFVHHFKFDLADSLITITSHTPDDNSRRVAVANQLAGMDAFIASLKRAVMMRNRILEWETTQRETQ
;
A
#
# COMPACT_ATOMS: atom_id res chain seq x y z
N MET A 1 -18.24 -0.77 0.89
CA MET A 1 -18.59 -1.88 0.01
C MET A 1 -18.12 -1.57 -1.41
N ILE A 2 -17.67 -2.57 -2.16
CA ILE A 2 -17.17 -2.35 -3.52
C ILE A 2 -18.37 -2.26 -4.45
N ASP A 3 -18.55 -1.12 -5.13
CA ASP A 3 -19.61 -0.88 -6.11
C ASP A 3 -19.07 -0.98 -7.55
N ASP A 4 -19.97 -0.86 -8.53
CA ASP A 4 -19.60 -1.01 -9.93
C ASP A 4 -18.58 0.05 -10.40
N SER A 5 -18.67 1.27 -9.88
CA SER A 5 -17.70 2.33 -10.25
C SER A 5 -16.31 2.04 -9.69
N THR A 6 -16.22 1.44 -8.50
CA THR A 6 -14.95 1.01 -7.91
C THR A 6 -14.35 -0.14 -8.71
N ILE A 7 -15.17 -1.11 -9.14
CA ILE A 7 -14.73 -2.22 -9.97
C ILE A 7 -14.21 -1.70 -11.32
N GLU A 8 -14.91 -0.77 -11.95
CA GLU A 8 -14.49 -0.16 -13.20
C GLU A 8 -13.15 0.56 -13.04
N ALA A 9 -13.01 1.37 -11.98
CA ALA A 9 -11.76 2.04 -11.68
C ALA A 9 -10.61 1.06 -11.46
N PHE A 10 -10.86 -0.07 -10.80
CA PHE A 10 -9.86 -1.12 -10.61
C PHE A 10 -9.45 -1.75 -11.92
N ASN A 11 -10.40 -2.01 -12.83
CA ASN A 11 -10.12 -2.62 -14.13
C ASN A 11 -9.28 -1.71 -15.04
N THR A 12 -9.34 -0.40 -14.82
CA THR A 12 -8.56 0.59 -15.57
C THR A 12 -7.32 1.06 -14.80
N ARG A 13 -6.96 0.37 -13.72
CA ARG A 13 -5.84 0.75 -12.86
C ARG A 13 -4.51 0.75 -13.62
N PHE A 14 -3.58 1.49 -13.06
CA PHE A 14 -2.20 1.52 -13.51
C PHE A 14 -1.54 0.14 -13.30
N THR A 15 -0.95 -0.43 -14.37
CA THR A 15 -0.43 -1.80 -14.36
C THR A 15 1.04 -1.91 -14.74
N VAL A 16 1.76 -0.81 -14.91
CA VAL A 16 3.18 -0.85 -15.28
C VAL A 16 4.07 -0.97 -14.05
N ASP A 17 5.29 -1.46 -14.25
CA ASP A 17 6.28 -1.60 -13.19
C ASP A 17 6.84 -0.22 -12.81
N LEU A 18 6.54 0.22 -11.59
CA LEU A 18 6.98 1.53 -11.08
C LEU A 18 8.51 1.67 -11.02
N ASN A 19 9.24 0.57 -10.97
CA ASN A 19 10.71 0.61 -10.94
C ASN A 19 11.31 1.08 -12.28
N ASN A 20 10.55 1.00 -13.37
CA ASN A 20 10.99 1.41 -14.72
C ASN A 20 10.46 2.78 -15.11
N TYR A 21 10.24 3.68 -14.16
CA TYR A 21 9.60 4.98 -14.39
C TYR A 21 10.32 5.84 -15.45
N LYS A 22 11.62 5.67 -15.62
CA LYS A 22 12.40 6.42 -16.65
C LYS A 22 11.99 6.08 -18.07
N LYS A 23 11.39 4.90 -18.28
CA LYS A 23 10.90 4.44 -19.58
C LYS A 23 9.41 4.76 -19.80
N PHE A 24 8.77 5.38 -18.84
CA PHE A 24 7.35 5.71 -18.93
C PHE A 24 7.09 6.79 -19.97
N THR A 25 5.95 6.69 -20.64
CA THR A 25 5.40 7.80 -21.40
C THR A 25 4.98 8.93 -20.44
N PRO A 26 4.83 10.18 -20.93
CA PRO A 26 4.31 11.25 -20.08
C PRO A 26 2.98 10.91 -19.40
N ALA A 27 2.07 10.24 -20.10
CA ALA A 27 0.79 9.81 -19.53
C ALA A 27 0.99 8.80 -18.40
N GLN A 28 1.90 7.84 -18.56
CA GLN A 28 2.21 6.86 -17.52
C GLN A 28 2.84 7.53 -16.30
N ARG A 29 3.72 8.50 -16.49
CA ARG A 29 4.30 9.27 -15.39
C ARG A 29 3.23 10.02 -14.61
N ASP A 30 2.27 10.65 -15.33
CA ASP A 30 1.17 11.36 -14.67
C ASP A 30 0.30 10.41 -13.85
N GLN A 31 0.02 9.20 -14.35
CA GLN A 31 -0.72 8.19 -13.61
C GLN A 31 0.04 7.74 -12.36
N ALA A 32 1.35 7.53 -12.46
CA ALA A 32 2.18 7.12 -11.32
C ALA A 32 2.24 8.23 -10.27
N LYS A 33 2.33 9.50 -10.70
CA LYS A 33 2.32 10.64 -9.78
C LYS A 33 0.98 10.75 -9.06
N LYS A 34 -0.12 10.56 -9.77
CA LYS A 34 -1.46 10.57 -9.16
C LYS A 34 -1.60 9.42 -8.17
N TYR A 35 -1.14 8.22 -8.52
CA TYR A 35 -1.16 7.05 -7.64
C TYR A 35 -0.40 7.32 -6.35
N GLY A 36 0.78 7.91 -6.44
CA GLY A 36 1.57 8.29 -5.26
C GLY A 36 0.90 9.35 -4.41
N SER A 37 0.24 10.34 -5.05
CA SER A 37 -0.50 11.38 -4.32
C SER A 37 -1.73 10.82 -3.61
N ASP A 38 -2.44 9.88 -4.23
CA ASP A 38 -3.56 9.18 -3.61
C ASP A 38 -3.08 8.35 -2.41
N ALA A 39 -1.94 7.66 -2.55
CA ALA A 39 -1.34 6.90 -1.45
C ALA A 39 -0.95 7.80 -0.28
N GLU A 40 -0.37 8.97 -0.56
CA GLU A 40 -0.03 9.94 0.49
C GLU A 40 -1.28 10.43 1.22
N ALA A 41 -2.36 10.72 0.50
CA ALA A 41 -3.62 11.13 1.11
C ALA A 41 -4.16 10.04 2.05
N LEU A 42 -4.05 8.75 1.65
CA LEU A 42 -4.45 7.65 2.50
C LEU A 42 -3.57 7.53 3.75
N LEU A 43 -2.26 7.70 3.59
CA LEU A 43 -1.33 7.65 4.73
C LEU A 43 -1.56 8.78 5.74
N LYS A 44 -2.09 9.92 5.29
CA LYS A 44 -2.42 11.07 6.13
C LYS A 44 -3.85 11.02 6.67
N ASN A 45 -4.65 10.06 6.23
CA ASN A 45 -6.04 9.94 6.65
C ASN A 45 -6.11 9.39 8.07
N ARG A 46 -6.69 10.18 8.99
CA ARG A 46 -6.77 9.81 10.40
C ARG A 46 -7.63 8.58 10.63
N GLU A 47 -8.75 8.48 9.93
CA GLU A 47 -9.68 7.36 10.07
C GLU A 47 -9.03 6.05 9.61
N LEU A 48 -8.30 6.08 8.49
CA LEU A 48 -7.56 4.90 8.02
C LEU A 48 -6.52 4.49 9.06
N ALA A 49 -5.76 5.45 9.60
CA ALA A 49 -4.74 5.16 10.61
C ALA A 49 -5.35 4.51 11.86
N LEU A 50 -6.50 5.01 12.30
CA LEU A 50 -7.21 4.44 13.46
C LEU A 50 -7.67 3.01 13.17
N PHE A 51 -8.24 2.74 12.01
CA PHE A 51 -8.67 1.39 11.63
C PHE A 51 -7.47 0.43 11.53
N VAL A 52 -6.35 0.88 10.98
CA VAL A 52 -5.13 0.07 10.91
C VAL A 52 -4.65 -0.29 12.32
N HIS A 53 -4.60 0.68 13.22
CA HIS A 53 -4.19 0.43 14.61
C HIS A 53 -5.15 -0.50 15.33
N HIS A 54 -6.46 -0.30 15.19
CA HIS A 54 -7.46 -1.19 15.78
C HIS A 54 -7.29 -2.62 15.28
N PHE A 55 -7.12 -2.80 13.97
CA PHE A 55 -6.92 -4.11 13.39
C PHE A 55 -5.67 -4.80 13.96
N LYS A 56 -4.56 -4.07 14.06
CA LYS A 56 -3.31 -4.62 14.60
C LYS A 56 -3.42 -4.95 16.09
N PHE A 57 -4.09 -4.11 16.88
CA PHE A 57 -4.32 -4.38 18.29
C PHE A 57 -5.21 -5.60 18.50
N ASP A 58 -6.28 -5.75 17.73
CA ASP A 58 -7.16 -6.91 17.82
C ASP A 58 -6.40 -8.20 17.53
N LEU A 59 -5.53 -8.19 16.53
CA LEU A 59 -4.70 -9.36 16.21
C LEU A 59 -3.69 -9.65 17.31
N ALA A 60 -3.06 -8.62 17.89
CA ALA A 60 -2.13 -8.79 19.00
C ALA A 60 -2.84 -9.39 20.23
N ASP A 61 -4.05 -8.89 20.55
CA ASP A 61 -4.86 -9.43 21.64
C ASP A 61 -5.23 -10.88 21.37
N SER A 62 -5.53 -11.26 20.12
CA SER A 62 -5.81 -12.63 19.74
C SER A 62 -4.60 -13.55 20.01
N LEU A 63 -3.38 -13.07 19.73
CA LEU A 63 -2.16 -13.84 20.02
C LEU A 63 -2.00 -14.11 21.50
N ILE A 64 -2.32 -13.14 22.37
CA ILE A 64 -2.21 -13.28 23.81
C ILE A 64 -3.15 -14.37 24.34
N THR A 65 -4.30 -14.58 23.69
CA THR A 65 -5.27 -15.60 24.10
C THR A 65 -4.87 -17.03 23.71
N ILE A 66 -3.89 -17.18 22.83
CA ILE A 66 -3.42 -18.49 22.38
C ILE A 66 -2.31 -18.95 23.33
N THR A 67 -2.65 -19.84 24.26
CA THR A 67 -1.74 -20.23 25.35
C THR A 67 -1.20 -21.64 25.23
N SER A 68 -1.75 -22.48 24.35
CA SER A 68 -1.31 -23.86 24.15
C SER A 68 -0.44 -24.00 22.91
N HIS A 69 0.17 -25.17 22.76
CA HIS A 69 1.00 -25.52 21.61
C HIS A 69 0.39 -26.67 20.79
N THR A 70 -0.93 -26.81 20.84
CA THR A 70 -1.63 -27.80 19.99
C THR A 70 -1.46 -27.41 18.53
N PRO A 71 -1.62 -28.35 17.57
CA PRO A 71 -1.56 -28.04 16.14
C PRO A 71 -2.58 -26.97 15.74
N ASP A 72 -3.79 -26.99 16.29
CA ASP A 72 -4.82 -25.99 16.00
C ASP A 72 -4.39 -24.58 16.48
N ASP A 73 -3.86 -24.48 17.69
CA ASP A 73 -3.38 -23.20 18.22
C ASP A 73 -2.16 -22.69 17.47
N ASN A 74 -1.26 -23.55 17.04
CA ASN A 74 -0.12 -23.17 16.20
C ASN A 74 -0.59 -22.65 14.85
N SER A 75 -1.62 -23.27 14.24
CA SER A 75 -2.22 -22.78 13.00
C SER A 75 -2.84 -21.40 13.18
N ARG A 76 -3.49 -21.15 14.30
CA ARG A 76 -4.06 -19.83 14.64
C ARG A 76 -2.97 -18.77 14.77
N ARG A 77 -1.84 -19.09 15.42
CA ARG A 77 -0.70 -18.16 15.51
C ARG A 77 -0.17 -17.78 14.15
N VAL A 78 0.01 -18.77 13.28
CA VAL A 78 0.49 -18.53 11.91
C VAL A 78 -0.49 -17.65 11.15
N ALA A 79 -1.80 -17.90 11.26
CA ALA A 79 -2.83 -17.10 10.61
C ALA A 79 -2.77 -15.65 11.07
N VAL A 80 -2.68 -15.40 12.38
CA VAL A 80 -2.60 -14.04 12.93
C VAL A 80 -1.32 -13.36 12.49
N ALA A 81 -0.18 -14.04 12.51
CA ALA A 81 1.10 -13.49 12.07
C ALA A 81 1.03 -13.10 10.58
N ASN A 82 0.40 -13.92 9.74
CA ASN A 82 0.23 -13.62 8.32
C ASN A 82 -0.68 -12.41 8.10
N GLN A 83 -1.73 -12.24 8.91
CA GLN A 83 -2.60 -11.08 8.82
C GLN A 83 -1.86 -9.79 9.21
N LEU A 84 -1.03 -9.83 10.25
CA LEU A 84 -0.18 -8.69 10.63
C LEU A 84 0.81 -8.35 9.52
N ALA A 85 1.48 -9.36 8.97
CA ALA A 85 2.43 -9.17 7.87
C ALA A 85 1.73 -8.58 6.64
N GLY A 86 0.50 -9.02 6.35
CA GLY A 86 -0.30 -8.49 5.24
C GLY A 86 -0.66 -7.02 5.43
N MET A 87 -1.01 -6.61 6.66
CA MET A 87 -1.29 -5.20 6.95
C MET A 87 -0.03 -4.36 6.78
N ASP A 88 1.11 -4.83 7.30
CA ASP A 88 2.38 -4.13 7.14
C ASP A 88 2.78 -4.03 5.66
N ALA A 89 2.54 -5.06 4.87
CA ALA A 89 2.79 -5.05 3.43
C ALA A 89 1.90 -4.03 2.71
N PHE A 90 0.64 -3.91 3.11
CA PHE A 90 -0.28 -2.91 2.56
C PHE A 90 0.25 -1.49 2.81
N ILE A 91 0.62 -1.19 4.06
CA ILE A 91 1.17 0.14 4.40
C ILE A 91 2.47 0.40 3.65
N ALA A 92 3.34 -0.60 3.54
CA ALA A 92 4.59 -0.49 2.78
C ALA A 92 4.33 -0.19 1.30
N SER A 93 3.27 -0.75 0.71
CA SER A 93 2.92 -0.47 -0.68
C SER A 93 2.51 0.98 -0.88
N LEU A 94 1.78 1.57 0.07
CA LEU A 94 1.42 2.99 0.03
C LEU A 94 2.67 3.87 0.10
N LYS A 95 3.59 3.55 1.01
CA LYS A 95 4.86 4.29 1.16
C LYS A 95 5.72 4.20 -0.09
N ARG A 96 5.74 3.03 -0.73
CA ARG A 96 6.48 2.84 -1.98
C ARG A 96 5.91 3.69 -3.10
N ALA A 97 4.59 3.78 -3.21
CA ALA A 97 3.94 4.62 -4.21
C ALA A 97 4.32 6.10 -4.04
N VAL A 98 4.36 6.59 -2.80
CA VAL A 98 4.80 7.95 -2.49
C VAL A 98 6.27 8.15 -2.89
N MET A 99 7.11 7.21 -2.54
CA MET A 99 8.55 7.27 -2.86
C MET A 99 8.77 7.31 -4.37
N MET A 100 8.06 6.50 -5.13
CA MET A 100 8.17 6.48 -6.59
C MET A 100 7.68 7.77 -7.22
N ARG A 101 6.58 8.35 -6.73
CA ARG A 101 6.13 9.67 -7.15
C ARG A 101 7.24 10.70 -6.97
N ASN A 102 7.87 10.71 -5.80
CA ASN A 102 8.93 11.67 -5.50
C ASN A 102 10.13 11.48 -6.42
N ARG A 103 10.50 10.24 -6.72
CA ARG A 103 11.59 9.95 -7.66
C ARG A 103 11.27 10.43 -9.08
N ILE A 104 10.03 10.26 -9.52
CA ILE A 104 9.59 10.73 -10.83
C ILE A 104 9.67 12.26 -10.90
N LEU A 105 9.21 12.95 -9.85
CA LEU A 105 9.27 14.40 -9.78
C LEU A 105 10.72 14.91 -9.84
N GLU A 106 11.63 14.29 -9.10
CA GLU A 106 13.05 14.63 -9.12
C GLU A 106 13.65 14.40 -10.50
N TRP A 107 13.34 13.26 -11.12
CA TRP A 107 13.85 12.94 -12.45
C TRP A 107 13.35 13.92 -13.49
N GLU A 108 12.06 14.28 -13.46
CA GLU A 108 11.48 15.26 -14.39
C GLU A 108 12.13 16.65 -14.21
N THR A 109 12.38 17.05 -12.96
CA THR A 109 13.08 18.30 -12.67
C THR A 109 14.48 18.29 -13.26
N THR A 110 15.22 17.20 -13.07
CA THR A 110 16.57 17.04 -13.62
C THR A 110 16.54 17.12 -15.15
N GLN A 111 15.58 16.49 -15.80
CA GLN A 111 15.46 16.52 -17.26
C GLN A 111 15.21 17.95 -17.76
N ARG A 112 14.39 18.74 -17.06
CA ARG A 112 14.15 20.15 -17.41
C ARG A 112 15.40 21.01 -17.26
N GLU A 113 16.20 20.77 -16.22
CA GLU A 113 17.41 21.54 -15.96
C GLU A 113 18.50 21.24 -16.98
N THR A 114 18.52 20.06 -17.59
CA THR A 114 19.53 19.68 -18.59
C THR A 114 19.15 20.08 -20.01
N GLN A 115 17.96 20.63 -20.20
CA GLN A 115 17.51 21.16 -21.49
C GLN A 115 17.75 22.69 -21.55
#